data_ce6b8f6c3fc655fccdf8c5ebeb6fc5af
#
_entry.id   ce6b8f6c3fc655fccdf8c5ebeb6fc5af
#
_cell.length_a   1.000
_cell.length_b   1.000
_cell.length_c   1.000
_cell.angle_alpha   90.00
_cell.angle_beta   90.00
_cell.angle_gamma   90.00
#
_symmetry.space_group_name_H-M   'P 1'
#
loop_
_entity.id
_entity.type
_entity.pdbx_description
1 polymer ?
#
loop_
_entity_poly.entity_id
_entity_poly.type
_entity_poly.pdbx_seq_one_letter_code
_entity_poly.pdbx_strand_id
1 'polypeptide(L)'
;MPSALVTGGSSGIGFAIARMRRDEGYEVTLAARTREKVEAAAAELGAHAVTANMGSEEDCVRAVSDHRERYGGLDVLVNSAGLGIAGTVDGLQTKHIDLQLGVNLRGLLLVTREAIPLLRESKGWVFNLASIAGTAPTPGLTVYGATKAAVIALTRSQNLELEAAGVRAVAICPGFVDTAMAEWSGLATDEMITPDDCAEVVRMCLRLSPNARIPLVVIERVGSRDLVG
;
A
#
# COMPACT_ATOMS: atom_id res chain seq x y z
N MET A 1 -16.61 -2.37 -15.86
CA MET A 1 -15.35 -1.60 -15.98
C MET A 1 -14.38 -2.12 -14.95
N PRO A 2 -13.09 -2.13 -15.22
CA PRO A 2 -12.13 -2.56 -14.20
C PRO A 2 -12.16 -1.61 -13.00
N SER A 3 -11.84 -2.13 -11.82
CA SER A 3 -11.93 -1.36 -10.58
C SER A 3 -10.72 -1.56 -9.67
N ALA A 4 -10.45 -0.56 -8.84
CA ALA A 4 -9.35 -0.56 -7.88
C ALA A 4 -9.78 -0.03 -6.51
N LEU A 5 -9.33 -0.69 -5.45
CA LEU A 5 -9.45 -0.22 -4.07
C LEU A 5 -8.06 0.17 -3.53
N VAL A 6 -7.94 1.40 -3.06
CA VAL A 6 -6.68 1.94 -2.55
C VAL A 6 -6.84 2.37 -1.10
N THR A 7 -6.23 1.65 -0.17
CA THR A 7 -6.13 2.09 1.22
C THR A 7 -5.00 3.11 1.37
N GLY A 8 -5.18 4.11 2.25
CA GLY A 8 -4.24 5.25 2.30
C GLY A 8 -4.27 6.12 1.05
N GLY A 9 -5.39 6.09 0.29
CA GLY A 9 -5.52 6.74 -1.01
C GLY A 9 -5.71 8.25 -0.98
N SER A 10 -5.76 8.90 0.19
CA SER A 10 -6.00 10.34 0.29
C SER A 10 -4.76 11.22 0.11
N SER A 11 -3.57 10.64 -0.03
CA SER A 11 -2.31 11.39 -0.21
C SER A 11 -1.14 10.48 -0.63
N GLY A 12 -0.02 11.08 -1.01
CA GLY A 12 1.25 10.41 -1.26
C GLY A 12 1.15 9.29 -2.29
N ILE A 13 1.82 8.16 -2.02
CA ILE A 13 1.92 7.02 -2.95
C ILE A 13 0.53 6.46 -3.31
N GLY A 14 -0.34 6.29 -2.31
CA GLY A 14 -1.69 5.77 -2.55
C GLY A 14 -2.50 6.66 -3.49
N PHE A 15 -2.44 7.98 -3.30
CA PHE A 15 -3.11 8.93 -4.18
C PHE A 15 -2.54 8.93 -5.61
N ALA A 16 -1.21 8.88 -5.77
CA ALA A 16 -0.57 8.81 -7.08
C ALA A 16 -0.98 7.53 -7.86
N ILE A 17 -1.02 6.38 -7.17
CA ILE A 17 -1.50 5.13 -7.78
C ILE A 17 -2.98 5.23 -8.14
N ALA A 18 -3.81 5.81 -7.29
CA ALA A 18 -5.23 5.99 -7.53
C ALA A 18 -5.49 6.89 -8.75
N ARG A 19 -4.78 8.03 -8.84
CA ARG A 19 -4.81 8.94 -9.99
C ARG A 19 -4.44 8.21 -11.27
N MET A 20 -3.32 7.53 -11.28
CA MET A 20 -2.87 6.75 -12.42
C MET A 20 -3.91 5.70 -12.86
N ARG A 21 -4.61 5.04 -11.91
CA ARG A 21 -5.68 4.09 -12.26
C ARG A 21 -6.89 4.78 -12.87
N ARG A 22 -7.31 5.95 -12.32
CA ARG A 22 -8.39 6.74 -12.89
C ARG A 22 -8.09 7.17 -14.33
N ASP A 23 -6.86 7.67 -14.56
CA ASP A 23 -6.40 8.10 -15.89
C ASP A 23 -6.41 6.95 -16.92
N GLU A 24 -6.26 5.71 -16.45
CA GLU A 24 -6.34 4.49 -17.28
C GLU A 24 -7.76 3.90 -17.34
N GLY A 25 -8.77 4.61 -16.86
CA GLY A 25 -10.19 4.25 -17.02
C GLY A 25 -10.73 3.26 -15.98
N TYR A 26 -10.04 3.09 -14.84
CA TYR A 26 -10.54 2.30 -13.72
C TYR A 26 -11.54 3.08 -12.90
N GLU A 27 -12.55 2.40 -12.38
CA GLU A 27 -13.31 2.88 -11.25
C GLU A 27 -12.48 2.73 -9.97
N VAL A 28 -12.41 3.76 -9.13
CA VAL A 28 -11.52 3.77 -7.98
C VAL A 28 -12.28 4.09 -6.69
N THR A 29 -12.02 3.29 -5.65
CA THR A 29 -12.37 3.61 -4.26
C THR A 29 -11.11 4.02 -3.51
N LEU A 30 -11.17 5.18 -2.85
CA LEU A 30 -10.15 5.64 -1.89
C LEU A 30 -10.63 5.35 -0.47
N ALA A 31 -9.85 4.62 0.31
CA ALA A 31 -10.12 4.41 1.72
C ALA A 31 -9.05 5.09 2.57
N ALA A 32 -9.45 5.99 3.49
CA ALA A 32 -8.52 6.66 4.41
C ALA A 32 -9.22 7.11 5.69
N ARG A 33 -8.44 7.37 6.74
CA ARG A 33 -8.93 7.64 8.09
C ARG A 33 -9.65 8.99 8.25
N THR A 34 -9.14 10.02 7.60
CA THR A 34 -9.64 11.39 7.75
C THR A 34 -10.68 11.67 6.66
N ARG A 35 -11.93 11.87 7.07
CA ARG A 35 -13.08 12.06 6.17
C ARG A 35 -12.84 13.18 5.16
N GLU A 36 -12.50 14.35 5.65
CA GLU A 36 -12.32 15.55 4.81
C GLU A 36 -11.23 15.34 3.74
N LYS A 37 -10.13 14.64 4.11
CA LYS A 37 -9.02 14.37 3.20
C LYS A 37 -9.41 13.34 2.14
N VAL A 38 -10.12 12.28 2.50
CA VAL A 38 -10.49 11.24 1.52
C VAL A 38 -11.60 11.71 0.60
N GLU A 39 -12.55 12.51 1.11
CA GLU A 39 -13.61 13.12 0.28
C GLU A 39 -13.04 14.13 -0.71
N ALA A 40 -12.10 15.00 -0.28
CA ALA A 40 -11.42 15.94 -1.17
C ALA A 40 -10.61 15.23 -2.26
N ALA A 41 -9.80 14.23 -1.90
CA ALA A 41 -9.04 13.44 -2.85
C ALA A 41 -9.92 12.68 -3.84
N ALA A 42 -11.03 12.12 -3.36
CA ALA A 42 -11.98 11.43 -4.22
C ALA A 42 -12.71 12.38 -5.17
N ALA A 43 -13.06 13.58 -4.72
CA ALA A 43 -13.67 14.60 -5.57
C ALA A 43 -12.72 15.05 -6.70
N GLU A 44 -11.42 15.23 -6.37
CA GLU A 44 -10.38 15.57 -7.36
C GLU A 44 -10.26 14.52 -8.47
N LEU A 45 -10.33 13.24 -8.12
CA LEU A 45 -10.17 12.12 -9.07
C LEU A 45 -11.50 11.64 -9.69
N GLY A 46 -12.66 12.15 -9.26
CA GLY A 46 -13.94 11.56 -9.61
C GLY A 46 -14.06 10.11 -9.11
N ALA A 47 -13.49 9.81 -7.94
CA ALA A 47 -13.45 8.49 -7.31
C ALA A 47 -14.49 8.36 -6.19
N HIS A 48 -14.65 7.14 -5.65
CA HIS A 48 -15.48 6.89 -4.48
C HIS A 48 -14.65 7.03 -3.19
N ALA A 49 -15.20 7.72 -2.18
CA ALA A 49 -14.56 7.92 -0.90
C ALA A 49 -15.14 7.00 0.18
N VAL A 50 -14.28 6.33 0.93
CA VAL A 50 -14.66 5.56 2.13
C VAL A 50 -13.80 6.02 3.30
N THR A 51 -14.45 6.57 4.33
CA THR A 51 -13.75 6.90 5.59
C THR A 51 -13.52 5.61 6.36
N ALA A 52 -12.26 5.16 6.48
CA ALA A 52 -11.93 3.90 7.13
C ALA A 52 -10.57 3.97 7.84
N ASN A 53 -10.53 3.53 9.09
CA ASN A 53 -9.31 3.36 9.88
C ASN A 53 -8.82 1.91 9.74
N MET A 54 -7.67 1.71 9.11
CA MET A 54 -7.10 0.37 8.90
C MET A 54 -6.65 -0.34 10.18
N GLY A 55 -6.68 0.33 11.33
CA GLY A 55 -6.54 -0.32 12.64
C GLY A 55 -7.82 -0.98 13.16
N SER A 56 -8.99 -0.69 12.58
CA SER A 56 -10.31 -1.25 12.90
C SER A 56 -10.67 -2.37 11.93
N GLU A 57 -11.04 -3.53 12.45
CA GLU A 57 -11.51 -4.64 11.61
C GLU A 57 -12.82 -4.30 10.90
N GLU A 58 -13.76 -3.68 11.61
CA GLU A 58 -15.03 -3.25 11.04
C GLU A 58 -14.83 -2.31 9.84
N ASP A 59 -13.91 -1.35 9.97
CA ASP A 59 -13.60 -0.41 8.89
C ASP A 59 -12.91 -1.09 7.70
N CYS A 60 -12.04 -2.06 7.96
CA CYS A 60 -11.41 -2.86 6.91
C CYS A 60 -12.43 -3.65 6.09
N VAL A 61 -13.37 -4.31 6.78
CA VAL A 61 -14.48 -5.06 6.15
C VAL A 61 -15.36 -4.10 5.36
N ARG A 62 -15.75 -2.97 5.96
CA ARG A 62 -16.62 -1.97 5.32
C ARG A 62 -15.96 -1.39 4.06
N ALA A 63 -14.67 -1.09 4.07
CA ALA A 63 -13.99 -0.55 2.89
C ALA A 63 -14.10 -1.47 1.66
N VAL A 64 -14.04 -2.78 1.86
CA VAL A 64 -14.19 -3.77 0.78
C VAL A 64 -15.67 -3.98 0.41
N SER A 65 -16.58 -4.01 1.39
CA SER A 65 -18.02 -4.17 1.10
C SER A 65 -18.57 -2.98 0.33
N ASP A 66 -18.25 -1.74 0.72
CA ASP A 66 -18.67 -0.53 0.02
C ASP A 66 -18.15 -0.50 -1.43
N HIS A 67 -16.88 -0.93 -1.63
CA HIS A 67 -16.33 -1.06 -2.98
C HIS A 67 -17.10 -2.08 -3.81
N ARG A 68 -17.36 -3.27 -3.24
CA ARG A 68 -18.12 -4.35 -3.90
C ARG A 68 -19.55 -3.93 -4.23
N GLU A 69 -20.24 -3.28 -3.30
CA GLU A 69 -21.62 -2.80 -3.52
C GLU A 69 -21.69 -1.80 -4.66
N ARG A 70 -20.66 -0.97 -4.80
CA ARG A 70 -20.63 0.08 -5.82
C ARG A 70 -20.24 -0.44 -7.20
N TYR A 71 -19.25 -1.33 -7.31
CA TYR A 71 -18.64 -1.73 -8.58
C TYR A 71 -18.78 -3.22 -8.92
N GLY A 72 -19.21 -4.03 -7.99
CA GLY A 72 -19.47 -5.46 -8.20
C GLY A 72 -18.24 -6.36 -8.21
N GLY A 73 -17.05 -5.85 -8.57
CA GLY A 73 -15.81 -6.59 -8.71
C GLY A 73 -14.60 -5.82 -8.19
N LEU A 74 -13.42 -6.44 -8.21
CA LEU A 74 -12.15 -5.79 -7.84
C LEU A 74 -11.01 -6.40 -8.66
N ASP A 75 -10.34 -5.58 -9.46
CA ASP A 75 -9.20 -5.99 -10.29
C ASP A 75 -7.87 -5.67 -9.62
N VAL A 76 -7.79 -4.57 -8.87
CA VAL A 76 -6.56 -4.10 -8.24
C VAL A 76 -6.82 -3.68 -6.79
N LEU A 77 -6.16 -4.35 -5.85
CA LEU A 77 -6.06 -3.91 -4.46
C LEU A 77 -4.71 -3.26 -4.21
N VAL A 78 -4.72 -2.05 -3.65
CA VAL A 78 -3.50 -1.35 -3.21
C VAL A 78 -3.56 -1.12 -1.71
N ASN A 79 -2.75 -1.86 -0.97
CA ASN A 79 -2.54 -1.69 0.45
C ASN A 79 -1.44 -0.65 0.69
N SER A 80 -1.80 0.64 0.67
CA SER A 80 -0.88 1.76 0.88
C SER A 80 -1.04 2.44 2.24
N ALA A 81 -2.08 2.13 2.99
CA ALA A 81 -2.23 2.64 4.35
C ALA A 81 -1.08 2.15 5.25
N GLY A 82 -0.44 3.08 5.92
CA GLY A 82 0.66 2.78 6.83
C GLY A 82 1.09 4.00 7.62
N LEU A 83 1.86 3.76 8.67
CA LEU A 83 2.50 4.80 9.49
C LEU A 83 3.83 4.29 10.02
N GLY A 84 4.77 5.20 10.22
CA GLY A 84 6.06 4.95 10.87
C GLY A 84 6.18 5.80 12.13
N ILE A 85 6.56 5.17 13.24
CA ILE A 85 6.90 5.87 14.48
C ILE A 85 8.33 5.50 14.84
N ALA A 86 9.20 6.49 14.80
CA ALA A 86 10.60 6.33 15.17
C ALA A 86 10.78 6.09 16.67
N GLY A 87 11.78 5.32 17.02
CA GLY A 87 12.19 5.05 18.39
C GLY A 87 13.10 3.84 18.50
N THR A 88 13.94 3.82 19.52
CA THR A 88 14.73 2.64 19.91
C THR A 88 13.83 1.60 20.56
N VAL A 89 14.27 0.34 20.57
CA VAL A 89 13.46 -0.78 21.13
C VAL A 89 13.02 -0.52 22.57
N ASP A 90 13.89 0.04 23.37
CA ASP A 90 13.66 0.37 24.79
C ASP A 90 12.89 1.67 25.01
N GLY A 91 12.82 2.54 23.98
CA GLY A 91 12.14 3.84 24.05
C GLY A 91 10.69 3.85 23.52
N LEU A 92 10.28 2.81 22.79
CA LEU A 92 8.93 2.75 22.22
C LEU A 92 7.87 2.39 23.26
N GLN A 93 6.81 3.19 23.32
CA GLN A 93 5.64 2.90 24.14
C GLN A 93 4.78 1.81 23.48
N THR A 94 4.14 0.95 24.30
CA THR A 94 3.25 -0.14 23.83
C THR A 94 2.22 0.35 22.81
N LYS A 95 1.56 1.50 23.07
CA LYS A 95 0.59 2.07 22.11
C LYS A 95 1.16 2.36 20.73
N HIS A 96 2.46 2.69 20.63
CA HIS A 96 3.14 2.95 19.36
C HIS A 96 3.47 1.65 18.62
N ILE A 97 3.78 0.60 19.37
CA ILE A 97 3.99 -0.76 18.85
C ILE A 97 2.66 -1.27 18.28
N ASP A 98 1.61 -1.25 19.10
CA ASP A 98 0.28 -1.76 18.74
C ASP A 98 -0.31 -1.03 17.53
N LEU A 99 -0.13 0.31 17.46
CA LEU A 99 -0.62 1.12 16.35
C LEU A 99 0.07 0.75 15.04
N GLN A 100 1.40 0.57 15.05
CA GLN A 100 2.14 0.18 13.86
C GLN A 100 1.79 -1.25 13.40
N LEU A 101 1.73 -2.21 14.33
CA LEU A 101 1.29 -3.57 14.03
C LEU A 101 -0.15 -3.62 13.53
N GLY A 102 -1.03 -2.86 14.18
CA GLY A 102 -2.45 -2.79 13.86
C GLY A 102 -2.71 -2.28 12.43
N VAL A 103 -2.10 -1.15 12.06
CA VAL A 103 -2.33 -0.53 10.75
C VAL A 103 -1.50 -1.19 9.65
N ASN A 104 -0.16 -1.32 9.86
CA ASN A 104 0.74 -1.72 8.78
C ASN A 104 0.64 -3.20 8.43
N LEU A 105 0.25 -4.06 9.37
CA LEU A 105 0.22 -5.50 9.17
C LEU A 105 -1.20 -6.08 9.32
N ARG A 106 -1.83 -5.94 10.51
CA ARG A 106 -3.15 -6.53 10.75
C ARG A 106 -4.20 -5.97 9.80
N GLY A 107 -4.25 -4.64 9.62
CA GLY A 107 -5.20 -3.99 8.73
C GLY A 107 -5.03 -4.42 7.27
N LEU A 108 -3.79 -4.47 6.79
CA LEU A 108 -3.46 -4.98 5.45
C LEU A 108 -3.97 -6.43 5.25
N LEU A 109 -3.75 -7.31 6.25
CA LEU A 109 -4.23 -8.68 6.21
C LEU A 109 -5.76 -8.75 6.14
N LEU A 110 -6.47 -7.95 6.95
CA LEU A 110 -7.92 -7.92 7.00
C LEU A 110 -8.52 -7.46 5.67
N VAL A 111 -8.05 -6.32 5.13
CA VAL A 111 -8.50 -5.83 3.82
C VAL A 111 -8.24 -6.86 2.73
N THR A 112 -7.05 -7.48 2.72
CA THR A 112 -6.72 -8.48 1.72
C THR A 112 -7.62 -9.72 1.85
N ARG A 113 -7.86 -10.21 3.07
CA ARG A 113 -8.77 -11.35 3.33
C ARG A 113 -10.15 -11.12 2.72
N GLU A 114 -10.72 -9.94 2.96
CA GLU A 114 -12.05 -9.59 2.44
C GLU A 114 -12.06 -9.40 0.91
N ALA A 115 -10.96 -8.93 0.33
CA ALA A 115 -10.82 -8.67 -1.10
C ALA A 115 -10.55 -9.94 -1.94
N ILE A 116 -9.97 -11.00 -1.35
CA ILE A 116 -9.59 -12.23 -2.08
C ILE A 116 -10.72 -12.83 -2.93
N PRO A 117 -11.97 -12.95 -2.46
CA PRO A 117 -13.05 -13.49 -3.29
C PRO A 117 -13.21 -12.73 -4.62
N LEU A 118 -13.24 -11.41 -4.58
CA LEU A 118 -13.36 -10.54 -5.76
C LEU A 118 -12.12 -10.64 -6.68
N LEU A 119 -10.93 -10.65 -6.08
CA LEU A 119 -9.66 -10.77 -6.81
C LEU A 119 -9.52 -12.13 -7.51
N ARG A 120 -10.08 -13.20 -6.95
CA ARG A 120 -10.12 -14.52 -7.61
C ARG A 120 -10.98 -14.52 -8.87
N GLU A 121 -12.11 -13.85 -8.83
CA GLU A 121 -13.03 -13.72 -9.98
C GLU A 121 -12.38 -12.95 -11.13
N SER A 122 -11.66 -11.88 -10.82
CA SER A 122 -10.99 -11.03 -11.82
C SER A 122 -9.60 -11.53 -12.23
N LYS A 123 -8.99 -12.50 -11.52
CA LYS A 123 -7.57 -12.85 -11.59
C LYS A 123 -6.68 -11.63 -11.36
N GLY A 124 -7.07 -10.84 -10.36
CA GLY A 124 -6.58 -9.49 -10.10
C GLY A 124 -5.19 -9.42 -9.48
N TRP A 125 -4.86 -8.22 -9.04
CA TRP A 125 -3.56 -7.90 -8.45
C TRP A 125 -3.68 -7.32 -7.05
N VAL A 126 -2.70 -7.64 -6.21
CA VAL A 126 -2.49 -7.04 -4.89
C VAL A 126 -1.15 -6.32 -4.87
N PHE A 127 -1.14 -5.02 -4.60
CA PHE A 127 0.06 -4.23 -4.37
C PHE A 127 0.15 -3.87 -2.90
N ASN A 128 1.17 -4.38 -2.24
CA ASN A 128 1.44 -4.13 -0.82
C ASN A 128 2.59 -3.13 -0.68
N LEU A 129 2.34 -1.95 -0.13
CA LEU A 129 3.38 -0.97 0.16
C LEU A 129 4.18 -1.40 1.39
N ALA A 130 5.34 -2.00 1.10
CA ALA A 130 6.37 -2.30 2.09
C ALA A 130 7.28 -1.08 2.30
N SER A 131 8.57 -1.26 2.40
CA SER A 131 9.60 -0.23 2.50
C SER A 131 10.97 -0.87 2.35
N ILE A 132 11.96 -0.09 1.97
CA ILE A 132 13.38 -0.47 2.07
C ILE A 132 13.76 -0.87 3.50
N ALA A 133 13.13 -0.25 4.53
CA ALA A 133 13.31 -0.63 5.93
C ALA A 133 12.83 -2.05 6.27
N GLY A 134 12.09 -2.70 5.38
CA GLY A 134 11.73 -4.11 5.48
C GLY A 134 12.74 -5.05 4.81
N THR A 135 13.69 -4.53 4.04
CA THR A 135 14.71 -5.31 3.32
C THR A 135 16.06 -5.32 4.04
N ALA A 136 16.34 -4.30 4.86
CA ALA A 136 17.59 -4.13 5.58
C ALA A 136 17.33 -3.56 6.99
N PRO A 137 18.27 -3.78 7.93
CA PRO A 137 18.17 -3.20 9.28
C PRO A 137 18.14 -1.67 9.23
N THR A 138 17.19 -1.07 9.94
CA THR A 138 17.05 0.40 10.00
C THR A 138 16.97 0.82 11.47
N PRO A 139 18.11 1.22 12.08
CA PRO A 139 18.14 1.69 13.45
C PRO A 139 17.15 2.86 13.67
N GLY A 140 16.45 2.84 14.80
CA GLY A 140 15.41 3.84 15.13
C GLY A 140 14.06 3.60 14.45
N LEU A 141 13.92 2.61 13.58
CA LEU A 141 12.65 2.21 12.95
C LEU A 141 12.33 0.72 13.15
N THR A 142 12.73 0.15 14.27
CA THR A 142 12.68 -1.30 14.53
C THR A 142 11.29 -1.92 14.30
N VAL A 143 10.24 -1.35 14.90
CA VAL A 143 8.87 -1.89 14.74
C VAL A 143 8.36 -1.64 13.33
N TYR A 144 8.60 -0.45 12.78
CA TYR A 144 8.24 -0.15 11.39
C TYR A 144 8.90 -1.13 10.41
N GLY A 145 10.23 -1.30 10.50
CA GLY A 145 10.97 -2.25 9.67
C GLY A 145 10.46 -3.68 9.80
N ALA A 146 10.20 -4.14 11.04
CA ALA A 146 9.61 -5.45 11.29
C ALA A 146 8.24 -5.62 10.61
N THR A 147 7.35 -4.61 10.68
CA THR A 147 6.06 -4.66 9.98
C THR A 147 6.25 -4.74 8.47
N LYS A 148 7.20 -3.98 7.92
CA LYS A 148 7.46 -3.96 6.47
C LYS A 148 8.16 -5.22 5.96
N ALA A 149 9.03 -5.84 6.78
CA ALA A 149 9.56 -7.17 6.51
C ALA A 149 8.46 -8.26 6.51
N ALA A 150 7.54 -8.18 7.47
CA ALA A 150 6.37 -9.06 7.50
C ALA A 150 5.48 -8.91 6.27
N VAL A 151 5.27 -7.69 5.76
CA VAL A 151 4.53 -7.43 4.51
C VAL A 151 5.22 -8.08 3.31
N ILE A 152 6.54 -8.04 3.22
CA ILE A 152 7.29 -8.71 2.15
C ILE A 152 7.09 -10.23 2.22
N ALA A 153 7.24 -10.84 3.40
CA ALA A 153 7.04 -12.26 3.59
C ALA A 153 5.60 -12.69 3.25
N LEU A 154 4.62 -11.94 3.74
CA LEU A 154 3.20 -12.13 3.46
C LEU A 154 2.91 -12.10 1.95
N THR A 155 3.45 -11.11 1.23
CA THR A 155 3.27 -10.98 -0.23
C THR A 155 3.77 -12.20 -0.99
N ARG A 156 4.91 -12.77 -0.55
CA ARG A 156 5.44 -13.99 -1.13
C ARG A 156 4.52 -15.19 -0.88
N SER A 157 3.97 -15.32 0.33
CA SER A 157 3.00 -16.38 0.68
C SER A 157 1.72 -16.24 -0.14
N GLN A 158 1.17 -15.02 -0.26
CA GLN A 158 -0.01 -14.73 -1.08
C GLN A 158 0.17 -15.20 -2.54
N ASN A 159 1.35 -15.00 -3.12
CA ASN A 159 1.63 -15.47 -4.48
C ASN A 159 1.56 -16.99 -4.63
N LEU A 160 1.96 -17.75 -3.60
CA LEU A 160 1.89 -19.21 -3.64
C LEU A 160 0.46 -19.70 -3.38
N GLU A 161 -0.22 -19.12 -2.38
CA GLU A 161 -1.57 -19.51 -2.00
C GLU A 161 -2.62 -19.19 -3.07
N LEU A 162 -2.40 -18.12 -3.85
CA LEU A 162 -3.37 -17.62 -4.83
C LEU A 162 -2.97 -17.93 -6.29
N GLU A 163 -1.87 -18.64 -6.51
CA GLU A 163 -1.35 -18.95 -7.85
C GLU A 163 -2.38 -19.68 -8.73
N ALA A 164 -3.05 -20.70 -8.19
CA ALA A 164 -4.07 -21.46 -8.91
C ALA A 164 -5.29 -20.61 -9.32
N ALA A 165 -5.53 -19.52 -8.60
CA ALA A 165 -6.59 -18.55 -8.90
C ALA A 165 -6.15 -17.47 -9.90
N GLY A 166 -4.86 -17.43 -10.27
CA GLY A 166 -4.30 -16.42 -11.16
C GLY A 166 -4.13 -15.03 -10.53
N VAL A 167 -4.30 -14.89 -9.21
CA VAL A 167 -4.08 -13.65 -8.48
C VAL A 167 -2.58 -13.46 -8.26
N ARG A 168 -2.10 -12.23 -8.46
CA ARG A 168 -0.69 -11.89 -8.31
C ARG A 168 -0.50 -10.81 -7.25
N ALA A 169 0.55 -10.93 -6.44
CA ALA A 169 0.87 -9.96 -5.41
C ALA A 169 2.29 -9.42 -5.57
N VAL A 170 2.46 -8.12 -5.33
CA VAL A 170 3.75 -7.42 -5.41
C VAL A 170 3.99 -6.65 -4.12
N ALA A 171 5.15 -6.82 -3.50
CA ALA A 171 5.63 -5.92 -2.46
C ALA A 171 6.45 -4.81 -3.10
N ILE A 172 6.05 -3.57 -2.90
CA ILE A 172 6.79 -2.39 -3.35
C ILE A 172 7.54 -1.82 -2.15
N CYS A 173 8.85 -1.72 -2.26
CA CYS A 173 9.77 -1.33 -1.19
C CYS A 173 10.49 -0.03 -1.55
N PRO A 174 9.83 1.13 -1.44
CA PRO A 174 10.48 2.40 -1.71
C PRO A 174 11.38 2.82 -0.54
N GLY A 175 12.42 3.60 -0.88
CA GLY A 175 13.18 4.42 0.06
C GLY A 175 12.39 5.66 0.48
N PHE A 176 13.08 6.79 0.66
CA PHE A 176 12.42 8.05 1.00
C PHE A 176 11.64 8.59 -0.20
N VAL A 177 10.31 8.66 -0.05
CA VAL A 177 9.38 9.22 -1.04
C VAL A 177 8.90 10.57 -0.55
N ASP A 178 8.80 11.57 -1.41
CA ASP A 178 8.27 12.90 -1.10
C ASP A 178 6.81 12.83 -0.68
N THR A 179 6.62 12.68 0.61
CA THR A 179 5.32 12.56 1.27
C THR A 179 5.43 13.10 2.69
N ALA A 180 4.31 13.45 3.29
CA ALA A 180 4.26 13.87 4.69
C ALA A 180 4.94 12.88 5.67
N MET A 181 5.03 11.60 5.31
CA MET A 181 5.73 10.59 6.12
C MET A 181 7.25 10.79 6.13
N ALA A 182 7.83 11.45 5.14
CA ALA A 182 9.26 11.64 5.00
C ALA A 182 9.75 13.04 5.46
N GLU A 183 8.85 13.95 5.85
CA GLU A 183 9.20 15.33 6.26
C GLU A 183 10.27 15.39 7.37
N TRP A 184 10.26 14.40 8.28
CA TRP A 184 11.23 14.32 9.36
C TRP A 184 12.65 13.96 8.90
N SER A 185 12.84 13.48 7.67
CA SER A 185 14.15 13.06 7.16
C SER A 185 15.12 14.22 6.94
N GLY A 186 14.59 15.42 6.74
CA GLY A 186 15.40 16.61 6.41
C GLY A 186 15.95 16.61 4.99
N LEU A 187 15.57 15.63 4.15
CA LEU A 187 15.92 15.60 2.73
C LEU A 187 15.13 16.64 1.94
N ALA A 188 15.76 17.25 0.96
CA ALA A 188 15.06 18.12 0.02
C ALA A 188 14.13 17.30 -0.89
N THR A 189 13.02 17.91 -1.33
CA THR A 189 12.02 17.23 -2.17
C THR A 189 12.61 16.68 -3.47
N ASP A 190 13.54 17.40 -4.09
CA ASP A 190 14.22 17.01 -5.33
C ASP A 190 15.26 15.89 -5.12
N GLU A 191 15.59 15.56 -3.89
CA GLU A 191 16.42 14.40 -3.54
C GLU A 191 15.61 13.13 -3.26
N MET A 192 14.28 13.22 -3.17
CA MET A 192 13.41 12.09 -2.84
C MET A 192 12.84 11.42 -4.08
N ILE A 193 12.46 10.15 -3.93
CA ILE A 193 11.62 9.44 -4.91
C ILE A 193 10.27 10.15 -4.97
N THR A 194 9.70 10.30 -6.15
CA THR A 194 8.35 10.87 -6.27
C THR A 194 7.26 9.81 -6.03
N PRO A 195 6.08 10.18 -5.54
CA PRO A 195 4.96 9.24 -5.47
C PRO A 195 4.61 8.63 -6.85
N ASP A 196 4.85 9.36 -7.93
CA ASP A 196 4.59 8.91 -9.29
C ASP A 196 5.56 7.80 -9.74
N ASP A 197 6.81 7.78 -9.26
CA ASP A 197 7.73 6.66 -9.52
C ASP A 197 7.15 5.34 -8.99
N CYS A 198 6.52 5.39 -7.81
CA CYS A 198 5.85 4.22 -7.26
C CYS A 198 4.62 3.82 -8.09
N ALA A 199 3.87 4.78 -8.63
CA ALA A 199 2.73 4.52 -9.51
C ALA A 199 3.19 3.89 -10.84
N GLU A 200 4.32 4.32 -11.40
CA GLU A 200 4.90 3.73 -12.62
C GLU A 200 5.30 2.26 -12.41
N VAL A 201 5.83 1.91 -11.23
CA VAL A 201 6.11 0.50 -10.90
C VAL A 201 4.82 -0.33 -10.90
N VAL A 202 3.72 0.18 -10.34
CA VAL A 202 2.41 -0.49 -10.41
C VAL A 202 1.95 -0.63 -11.85
N ARG A 203 2.06 0.42 -12.66
CA ARG A 203 1.72 0.41 -14.08
C ARG A 203 2.52 -0.62 -14.87
N MET A 204 3.82 -0.69 -14.64
CA MET A 204 4.71 -1.68 -15.24
C MET A 204 4.25 -3.11 -14.92
N CYS A 205 3.99 -3.41 -13.65
CA CYS A 205 3.55 -4.74 -13.22
C CYS A 205 2.25 -5.17 -13.90
N LEU A 206 1.27 -4.25 -14.00
CA LEU A 206 -0.03 -4.53 -14.60
C LEU A 206 0.01 -4.81 -16.11
N ARG A 207 1.09 -4.40 -16.79
CA ARG A 207 1.34 -4.67 -18.22
C ARG A 207 2.05 -5.99 -18.50
N LEU A 208 2.45 -6.71 -17.45
CA LEU A 208 3.10 -8.01 -17.61
C LEU A 208 2.13 -9.04 -18.16
N SER A 209 2.66 -9.98 -18.95
CA SER A 209 1.89 -11.12 -19.44
C SER A 209 1.37 -11.98 -18.27
N PRO A 210 0.31 -12.78 -18.49
CA PRO A 210 -0.22 -13.66 -17.43
C PRO A 210 0.80 -14.62 -16.83
N ASN A 211 1.86 -14.94 -17.57
CA ASN A 211 2.90 -15.89 -17.17
C ASN A 211 4.06 -15.24 -16.41
N ALA A 212 4.02 -13.90 -16.22
CA ALA A 212 5.08 -13.16 -15.54
C ALA A 212 4.62 -12.63 -14.18
N ARG A 213 5.49 -12.72 -13.18
CA ARG A 213 5.26 -12.22 -11.84
C ARG A 213 6.54 -11.58 -11.30
N ILE A 214 6.38 -10.40 -10.70
CA ILE A 214 7.43 -9.72 -9.95
C ILE A 214 6.96 -9.69 -8.49
N PRO A 215 7.52 -10.52 -7.59
CA PRO A 215 7.02 -10.60 -6.21
C PRO A 215 7.50 -9.45 -5.32
N LEU A 216 8.58 -8.76 -5.72
CA LEU A 216 9.21 -7.68 -4.95
C LEU A 216 9.84 -6.68 -5.90
N VAL A 217 9.63 -5.40 -5.65
CA VAL A 217 10.36 -4.30 -6.30
C VAL A 217 10.92 -3.39 -5.23
N VAL A 218 12.22 -3.13 -5.30
CA VAL A 218 12.90 -2.13 -4.47
C VAL A 218 13.13 -0.88 -5.33
N ILE A 219 12.76 0.28 -4.78
CA ILE A 219 12.96 1.58 -5.41
C ILE A 219 13.89 2.36 -4.49
N GLU A 220 15.13 2.53 -4.91
CA GLU A 220 16.15 3.26 -4.15
C GLU A 220 16.27 4.69 -4.64
N ARG A 221 16.58 5.59 -3.72
CA ARG A 221 16.93 6.96 -4.05
C ARG A 221 18.35 6.99 -4.68
N VAL A 222 18.50 7.70 -5.78
CA VAL A 222 19.81 7.86 -6.42
C VAL A 222 20.77 8.54 -5.45
N GLY A 223 21.97 8.00 -5.32
CA GLY A 223 22.99 8.51 -4.39
C GLY A 223 22.76 8.11 -2.91
N SER A 224 21.71 7.34 -2.59
CA SER A 224 21.56 6.78 -1.26
C SER A 224 22.53 5.61 -1.04
N ARG A 225 22.95 5.47 0.23
CA ARG A 225 23.70 4.28 0.68
C ARG A 225 22.84 3.43 1.62
N ASP A 226 21.52 3.53 1.47
CA ASP A 226 20.55 3.00 2.43
C ASP A 226 20.55 1.46 2.54
N LEU A 227 21.16 0.78 1.56
CA LEU A 227 21.30 -0.69 1.54
C LEU A 227 22.77 -1.16 1.60
N VAL A 228 23.73 -0.26 1.75
CA VAL A 228 25.14 -0.65 1.92
C VAL A 228 25.41 -0.74 3.42
N GLY A 229 25.18 -1.93 3.98
CA GLY A 229 25.66 -2.31 5.30
C GLY A 229 27.07 -2.88 5.20
#